data_1b3f2725e56d4c2a9f3c34bd06a5cb06
#
_entry.id   1b3f2725e56d4c2a9f3c34bd06a5cb06
#
_cell.length_a   1.000
_cell.length_b   1.000
_cell.length_c   1.000
_cell.angle_alpha   90.00
_cell.angle_beta   90.00
_cell.angle_gamma   90.00
#
_symmetry.space_group_name_H-M   'P 1'
#
loop_
_entity.id
_entity.type
_entity.pdbx_description
1 polymer ?
#
loop_
_entity_poly.entity_id
_entity_poly.type
_entity_poly.pdbx_seq_one_letter_code
_entity_poly.pdbx_strand_id
1 'polypeptide(L)'
;MALPAYASPAQRLWHYIYLTICSLVLFFLVMPLIAVIPISFSVSPFLQFTPEMLRLDPEAFSLRWYRMMIGDCSDPGITTVCSDNWKIGAKNSLFIGVIATALATTLGIFAALGLSRPIMPFRKLIMAIMISPLIVPLIITASGMFFFFAKLNLVSTYTGLILAHTILGFPFVVITVTATLVGFDASLTKA
;
A
#
# COMPACT_ATOMS: atom_id res chain seq x y z
N MET A 1 -9.70 -14.84 22.19
CA MET A 1 -10.93 -15.33 22.89
C MET A 1 -10.50 -16.29 23.99
N ALA A 2 -11.00 -16.10 25.23
CA ALA A 2 -10.70 -17.01 26.33
C ALA A 2 -11.43 -18.33 26.11
N LEU A 3 -10.76 -19.46 26.43
CA LEU A 3 -11.36 -20.79 26.37
C LEU A 3 -12.43 -20.91 27.46
N PRO A 4 -13.58 -21.56 27.17
CA PRO A 4 -14.58 -21.83 28.21
C PRO A 4 -14.00 -22.74 29.29
N ALA A 5 -14.52 -22.63 30.53
CA ALA A 5 -14.00 -23.36 31.69
C ALA A 5 -14.10 -24.90 31.52
N TYR A 6 -15.04 -25.37 30.69
CA TYR A 6 -15.27 -26.79 30.40
C TYR A 6 -14.47 -27.33 29.19
N ALA A 7 -13.52 -26.58 28.66
CA ALA A 7 -12.72 -27.00 27.50
C ALA A 7 -11.91 -28.26 27.84
N SER A 8 -11.94 -29.26 26.95
CA SER A 8 -11.17 -30.50 27.08
C SER A 8 -9.66 -30.22 27.00
N PRO A 9 -8.79 -31.12 27.54
CA PRO A 9 -7.34 -30.96 27.43
C PRO A 9 -6.85 -30.81 25.99
N ALA A 10 -7.45 -31.55 25.05
CA ALA A 10 -7.11 -31.47 23.62
C ALA A 10 -7.46 -30.09 23.02
N GLN A 11 -8.61 -29.50 23.40
CA GLN A 11 -9.01 -28.17 22.97
C GLN A 11 -8.08 -27.10 23.53
N ARG A 12 -7.60 -27.24 24.77
CA ARG A 12 -6.63 -26.32 25.36
C ARG A 12 -5.29 -26.42 24.65
N LEU A 13 -4.79 -27.65 24.40
CA LEU A 13 -3.57 -27.87 23.65
C LEU A 13 -3.63 -27.25 22.26
N TRP A 14 -4.71 -27.51 21.51
CA TRP A 14 -4.92 -26.95 20.18
C TRP A 14 -4.97 -25.42 20.20
N HIS A 15 -5.61 -24.83 21.19
CA HIS A 15 -5.68 -23.37 21.34
C HIS A 15 -4.28 -22.74 21.54
N TYR A 16 -3.45 -23.34 22.40
CA TYR A 16 -2.08 -22.83 22.59
C TYR A 16 -1.21 -23.04 21.36
N ILE A 17 -1.32 -24.17 20.67
CA ILE A 17 -0.62 -24.41 19.40
C ILE A 17 -1.04 -23.35 18.38
N TYR A 18 -2.33 -23.11 18.24
CA TYR A 18 -2.86 -22.08 17.33
C TYR A 18 -2.31 -20.68 17.67
N LEU A 19 -2.38 -20.27 18.93
CA LEU A 19 -1.84 -18.98 19.38
C LEU A 19 -0.34 -18.86 19.10
N THR A 20 0.44 -19.93 19.35
CA THR A 20 1.87 -19.95 19.09
C THR A 20 2.15 -19.76 17.61
N ILE A 21 1.47 -20.50 16.74
CA ILE A 21 1.61 -20.36 15.28
C ILE A 21 1.24 -18.94 14.85
N CYS A 22 0.10 -18.40 15.28
CA CYS A 22 -0.31 -17.05 14.96
C CYS A 22 0.70 -16.00 15.44
N SER A 23 1.25 -16.17 16.66
CA SER A 23 2.26 -15.25 17.20
C SER A 23 3.58 -15.32 16.42
N LEU A 24 4.01 -16.51 16.02
CA LEU A 24 5.21 -16.68 15.19
C LEU A 24 5.04 -16.05 13.80
N VAL A 25 3.88 -16.24 13.16
CA VAL A 25 3.57 -15.61 11.87
C VAL A 25 3.54 -14.09 12.01
N LEU A 26 2.87 -13.57 13.06
CA LEU A 26 2.83 -12.14 13.32
C LEU A 26 4.22 -11.57 13.59
N PHE A 27 5.02 -12.24 14.41
CA PHE A 27 6.40 -11.85 14.69
C PHE A 27 7.24 -11.80 13.41
N PHE A 28 7.12 -12.84 12.56
CA PHE A 28 7.83 -12.89 11.28
C PHE A 28 7.44 -11.72 10.35
N LEU A 29 6.16 -11.35 10.32
CA LEU A 29 5.67 -10.22 9.51
C LEU A 29 6.10 -8.86 10.06
N VAL A 30 6.18 -8.71 11.39
CA VAL A 30 6.52 -7.44 12.06
C VAL A 30 8.04 -7.26 12.17
N MET A 31 8.81 -8.34 12.24
CA MET A 31 10.26 -8.30 12.45
C MET A 31 11.01 -7.43 11.43
N PRO A 32 10.74 -7.49 10.11
CA PRO A 32 11.37 -6.61 9.15
C PRO A 32 11.11 -5.12 9.42
N LEU A 33 9.90 -4.76 9.87
CA LEU A 33 9.56 -3.38 10.22
C LEU A 33 10.36 -2.90 11.45
N ILE A 34 10.49 -3.77 12.46
CA ILE A 34 11.31 -3.48 13.65
C ILE A 34 12.78 -3.32 13.27
N ALA A 35 13.28 -4.14 12.34
CA ALA A 35 14.67 -4.07 11.88
C ALA A 35 14.99 -2.77 11.12
N VAL A 36 14.03 -2.23 10.37
CA VAL A 36 14.21 -0.97 9.60
C VAL A 36 14.37 0.24 10.52
N ILE A 37 13.72 0.25 11.70
CA ILE A 37 13.78 1.38 12.62
C ILE A 37 15.22 1.70 13.04
N PRO A 38 16.00 0.79 13.66
CA PRO A 38 17.38 1.10 14.03
C PRO A 38 18.28 1.41 12.83
N ILE A 39 18.10 0.71 11.70
CA ILE A 39 18.87 0.95 10.47
C ILE A 39 18.65 2.38 9.96
N SER A 40 17.45 2.94 10.11
CA SER A 40 17.16 4.31 9.69
C SER A 40 17.98 5.39 10.44
N PHE A 41 18.54 5.05 11.58
CA PHE A 41 19.44 5.91 12.36
C PHE A 41 20.93 5.61 12.12
N SER A 42 21.28 4.71 11.19
CA SER A 42 22.68 4.34 10.94
C SER A 42 23.51 5.51 10.39
N VAL A 43 24.73 5.66 10.91
CA VAL A 43 25.74 6.57 10.36
C VAL A 43 26.30 6.06 9.03
N SER A 44 26.19 4.75 8.76
CA SER A 44 26.66 4.12 7.52
C SER A 44 26.04 4.76 6.28
N PRO A 45 26.79 4.92 5.18
CA PRO A 45 26.24 5.37 3.90
C PRO A 45 25.25 4.36 3.30
N PHE A 46 25.25 3.13 3.77
CA PHE A 46 24.33 2.08 3.36
C PHE A 46 23.38 1.71 4.49
N LEU A 47 22.14 1.33 4.14
CA LEU A 47 21.15 0.85 5.08
C LEU A 47 21.48 -0.60 5.52
N GLN A 48 22.40 -0.72 6.46
CA GLN A 48 22.87 -2.00 7.01
C GLN A 48 23.12 -1.90 8.50
N PHE A 49 23.11 -3.06 9.18
CA PHE A 49 23.58 -3.16 10.55
C PHE A 49 25.10 -3.13 10.57
N THR A 50 25.67 -2.22 11.35
CA THR A 50 27.12 -2.18 11.59
C THR A 50 27.44 -2.88 12.92
N PRO A 51 28.67 -3.40 13.11
CA PRO A 51 29.07 -3.99 14.39
C PRO A 51 28.94 -3.03 15.58
N GLU A 52 29.16 -1.73 15.34
CA GLU A 52 29.05 -0.68 16.34
C GLU A 52 27.56 -0.50 16.77
N MET A 53 26.63 -0.55 15.83
CA MET A 53 25.18 -0.52 16.13
C MET A 53 24.76 -1.72 16.98
N LEU A 54 25.29 -2.90 16.71
CA LEU A 54 24.98 -4.11 17.49
C LEU A 54 25.54 -4.01 18.93
N ARG A 55 26.60 -3.21 19.15
CA ARG A 55 27.17 -2.91 20.48
C ARG A 55 26.48 -1.73 21.15
N LEU A 56 25.46 -1.12 20.50
CA LEU A 56 24.76 0.06 20.97
C LEU A 56 25.70 1.26 21.20
N ASP A 57 26.76 1.39 20.39
CA ASP A 57 27.66 2.53 20.44
C ASP A 57 26.90 3.80 20.02
N PRO A 58 26.89 4.87 20.85
CA PRO A 58 26.19 6.11 20.49
C PRO A 58 26.68 6.74 19.19
N GLU A 59 27.95 6.58 18.84
CA GLU A 59 28.53 7.14 17.60
C GLU A 59 28.04 6.43 16.34
N ALA A 60 27.46 5.23 16.46
CA ALA A 60 26.88 4.49 15.35
C ALA A 60 25.50 5.03 14.90
N PHE A 61 24.90 5.91 15.71
CA PHE A 61 23.56 6.43 15.47
C PHE A 61 23.60 7.91 15.08
N SER A 62 22.85 8.28 14.06
CA SER A 62 22.76 9.64 13.53
C SER A 62 21.39 9.91 12.92
N LEU A 63 20.98 11.16 12.95
CA LEU A 63 19.78 11.65 12.27
C LEU A 63 20.08 12.11 10.83
N ARG A 64 21.23 11.75 10.26
CA ARG A 64 21.69 12.23 8.94
C ARG A 64 20.66 12.04 7.83
N TRP A 65 20.02 10.89 7.77
CA TRP A 65 19.01 10.56 6.76
C TRP A 65 17.77 11.44 6.87
N TYR A 66 17.35 11.72 8.11
CA TYR A 66 16.20 12.60 8.38
C TYR A 66 16.52 14.07 8.09
N ARG A 67 17.75 14.53 8.43
CA ARG A 67 18.23 15.88 8.07
C ARG A 67 18.28 16.05 6.56
N MET A 68 18.79 15.07 5.82
CA MET A 68 18.81 15.07 4.36
C MET A 68 17.38 15.18 3.78
N MET A 69 16.40 14.52 4.36
CA MET A 69 14.99 14.61 3.92
C MET A 69 14.41 16.01 4.05
N ILE A 70 14.78 16.76 5.11
CA ILE A 70 14.34 18.15 5.30
C ILE A 70 15.23 19.15 4.58
N GLY A 71 16.33 18.70 3.92
CA GLY A 71 17.25 19.53 3.14
C GLY A 71 18.34 20.21 3.95
N ASP A 72 18.59 19.75 5.16
CA ASP A 72 19.75 20.15 5.95
C ASP A 72 20.95 19.31 5.53
N CYS A 73 21.86 19.95 4.78
CA CYS A 73 23.08 19.37 4.22
C CYS A 73 24.36 19.82 4.97
N SER A 74 24.21 20.25 6.19
CA SER A 74 25.32 20.77 7.01
C SER A 74 26.29 19.69 7.51
N ASP A 75 25.91 18.41 7.44
CA ASP A 75 26.74 17.30 7.87
C ASP A 75 27.82 16.98 6.79
N PRO A 76 29.13 17.02 7.12
CA PRO A 76 30.22 16.78 6.18
C PRO A 76 30.16 15.43 5.45
N GLY A 77 29.54 14.41 6.08
CA GLY A 77 29.35 13.08 5.49
C GLY A 77 28.21 13.00 4.45
N ILE A 78 27.39 14.05 4.30
CA ILE A 78 26.22 14.06 3.43
C ILE A 78 26.41 14.98 2.20
N THR A 79 27.39 15.86 2.21
CA THR A 79 27.59 16.90 1.18
C THR A 79 27.63 16.38 -0.25
N THR A 80 28.09 15.14 -0.46
CA THR A 80 28.16 14.51 -1.78
C THR A 80 26.85 13.84 -2.22
N VAL A 81 25.91 13.59 -1.32
CA VAL A 81 24.68 12.84 -1.58
C VAL A 81 23.42 13.68 -1.34
N CYS A 82 23.59 14.87 -0.79
CA CYS A 82 22.48 15.75 -0.48
C CYS A 82 21.84 16.30 -1.77
N SER A 83 20.58 15.95 -1.98
CA SER A 83 19.80 16.47 -3.10
C SER A 83 18.36 16.70 -2.67
N ASP A 84 17.71 17.70 -3.25
CA ASP A 84 16.29 17.97 -3.04
C ASP A 84 15.37 16.92 -3.70
N ASN A 85 15.93 15.90 -4.31
CA ASN A 85 15.18 14.86 -5.03
C ASN A 85 14.16 14.16 -4.13
N TRP A 86 14.45 13.96 -2.84
CA TRP A 86 13.53 13.38 -1.88
C TRP A 86 12.28 14.24 -1.65
N LYS A 87 12.46 15.55 -1.52
CA LYS A 87 11.35 16.50 -1.37
C LYS A 87 10.51 16.57 -2.63
N ILE A 88 11.19 16.63 -3.80
CA ILE A 88 10.51 16.62 -5.10
C ILE A 88 9.73 15.31 -5.28
N GLY A 89 10.37 14.17 -4.97
CA GLY A 89 9.73 12.86 -5.03
C GLY A 89 8.51 12.76 -4.12
N ALA A 90 8.62 13.19 -2.86
CA ALA A 90 7.52 13.20 -1.90
C ALA A 90 6.35 14.09 -2.36
N LYS A 91 6.66 15.31 -2.84
CA LYS A 91 5.66 16.23 -3.38
C LYS A 91 4.95 15.66 -4.60
N ASN A 92 5.69 15.07 -5.53
CA ASN A 92 5.14 14.45 -6.72
C ASN A 92 4.25 13.25 -6.37
N SER A 93 4.71 12.39 -5.44
CA SER A 93 3.93 11.24 -4.97
C SER A 93 2.63 11.65 -4.30
N LEU A 94 2.67 12.69 -3.46
CA LEU A 94 1.48 13.22 -2.80
C LEU A 94 0.49 13.80 -3.81
N PHE A 95 0.99 14.61 -4.75
CA PHE A 95 0.17 15.24 -5.79
C PHE A 95 -0.51 14.17 -6.67
N ILE A 96 0.26 13.23 -7.22
CA ILE A 96 -0.25 12.15 -8.06
C ILE A 96 -1.21 11.27 -7.26
N GLY A 97 -0.83 10.90 -6.03
CA GLY A 97 -1.64 10.03 -5.17
C GLY A 97 -3.00 10.62 -4.83
N VAL A 98 -3.06 11.89 -4.45
CA VAL A 98 -4.33 12.58 -4.12
C VAL A 98 -5.24 12.62 -5.33
N ILE A 99 -4.73 13.05 -6.50
CA ILE A 99 -5.57 13.17 -7.70
C ILE A 99 -6.01 11.79 -8.21
N ALA A 100 -5.11 10.82 -8.28
CA ALA A 100 -5.44 9.47 -8.73
C ALA A 100 -6.46 8.79 -7.81
N THR A 101 -6.32 8.97 -6.49
CA THR A 101 -7.28 8.44 -5.51
C THR A 101 -8.64 9.11 -5.66
N ALA A 102 -8.70 10.42 -5.81
CA ALA A 102 -9.95 11.15 -6.02
C ALA A 102 -10.67 10.68 -7.28
N LEU A 103 -9.94 10.51 -8.39
CA LEU A 103 -10.50 10.01 -9.64
C LEU A 103 -10.97 8.55 -9.52
N ALA A 104 -10.12 7.67 -8.99
CA ALA A 104 -10.46 6.26 -8.81
C ALA A 104 -11.68 6.07 -7.90
N THR A 105 -11.75 6.84 -6.80
CA THR A 105 -12.85 6.78 -5.85
C THR A 105 -14.16 7.29 -6.50
N THR A 106 -14.12 8.43 -7.14
CA THR A 106 -15.32 9.03 -7.78
C THR A 106 -15.85 8.11 -8.88
N LEU A 107 -15.01 7.70 -9.81
CA LEU A 107 -15.40 6.80 -10.90
C LEU A 107 -15.84 5.43 -10.38
N GLY A 108 -15.14 4.89 -9.37
CA GLY A 108 -15.45 3.61 -8.76
C GLY A 108 -16.78 3.60 -8.02
N ILE A 109 -17.13 4.69 -7.32
CA ILE A 109 -18.45 4.85 -6.68
C ILE A 109 -19.56 4.86 -7.73
N PHE A 110 -19.43 5.63 -8.80
CA PHE A 110 -20.43 5.66 -9.86
C PHE A 110 -20.61 4.30 -10.52
N ALA A 111 -19.52 3.61 -10.80
CA ALA A 111 -19.55 2.25 -11.34
C ALA A 111 -20.23 1.26 -10.37
N ALA A 112 -19.90 1.33 -9.09
CA ALA A 112 -20.48 0.47 -8.04
C ALA A 112 -21.99 0.74 -7.87
N LEU A 113 -22.43 1.99 -7.89
CA LEU A 113 -23.85 2.36 -7.85
C LEU A 113 -24.63 1.79 -9.05
N GLY A 114 -24.02 1.80 -10.23
CA GLY A 114 -24.60 1.14 -11.40
C GLY A 114 -24.67 -0.38 -11.23
N LEU A 115 -23.59 -1.00 -10.82
CA LEU A 115 -23.47 -2.45 -10.64
C LEU A 115 -24.30 -3.01 -9.49
N SER A 116 -24.67 -2.21 -8.50
CA SER A 116 -25.53 -2.65 -7.39
C SER A 116 -27.00 -2.76 -7.78
N ARG A 117 -27.41 -2.15 -8.92
CA ARG A 117 -28.82 -2.19 -9.38
C ARG A 117 -29.19 -3.58 -9.90
N PRO A 118 -30.33 -4.18 -9.45
CA PRO A 118 -30.77 -5.51 -9.91
C PRO A 118 -31.03 -5.60 -11.42
N ILE A 119 -31.46 -4.47 -12.05
CA ILE A 119 -31.91 -4.40 -13.45
C ILE A 119 -30.71 -4.22 -14.41
N MET A 120 -29.48 -4.10 -13.92
CA MET A 120 -28.33 -3.83 -14.79
C MET A 120 -28.02 -5.02 -15.72
N PRO A 121 -28.09 -4.84 -17.05
CA PRO A 121 -27.77 -5.90 -18.00
C PRO A 121 -26.27 -6.20 -17.98
N PHE A 122 -25.92 -7.44 -18.26
CA PHE A 122 -24.52 -7.90 -18.34
C PHE A 122 -23.64 -7.59 -17.09
N ARG A 123 -24.24 -7.42 -15.93
CA ARG A 123 -23.55 -7.06 -14.67
C ARG A 123 -22.31 -7.89 -14.42
N LYS A 124 -22.39 -9.24 -14.60
CA LYS A 124 -21.25 -10.13 -14.35
C LYS A 124 -20.08 -9.86 -15.32
N LEU A 125 -20.38 -9.63 -16.59
CA LEU A 125 -19.38 -9.32 -17.61
C LEU A 125 -18.70 -7.97 -17.34
N ILE A 126 -19.50 -6.95 -17.05
CA ILE A 126 -18.97 -5.62 -16.73
C ILE A 126 -18.08 -5.65 -15.50
N MET A 127 -18.52 -6.35 -14.44
CA MET A 127 -17.71 -6.55 -13.23
C MET A 127 -16.39 -7.27 -13.55
N ALA A 128 -16.41 -8.34 -14.37
CA ALA A 128 -15.22 -9.06 -14.76
C ALA A 128 -14.23 -8.19 -15.53
N ILE A 129 -14.71 -7.33 -16.45
CA ILE A 129 -13.88 -6.38 -17.18
C ILE A 129 -13.26 -5.36 -16.23
N MET A 130 -14.05 -4.80 -15.31
CA MET A 130 -13.56 -3.79 -14.34
C MET A 130 -12.52 -4.34 -13.38
N ILE A 131 -12.62 -5.64 -13.01
CA ILE A 131 -11.67 -6.30 -12.11
C ILE A 131 -10.46 -6.87 -12.85
N SER A 132 -10.52 -6.99 -14.18
CA SER A 132 -9.46 -7.63 -14.98
C SER A 132 -8.04 -7.08 -14.71
N PRO A 133 -7.82 -5.78 -14.42
CA PRO A 133 -6.47 -5.29 -14.10
C PRO A 133 -5.86 -5.89 -12.83
N LEU A 134 -6.69 -6.40 -11.90
CA LEU A 134 -6.20 -7.10 -10.70
C LEU A 134 -5.86 -8.56 -10.94
N ILE A 135 -6.47 -9.18 -11.94
CA ILE A 135 -6.27 -10.60 -12.27
C ILE A 135 -5.03 -10.77 -13.14
N VAL A 136 -4.78 -9.81 -14.04
CA VAL A 136 -3.60 -9.82 -14.91
C VAL A 136 -2.36 -9.50 -14.09
N PRO A 137 -1.25 -10.25 -14.24
CA PRO A 137 0.01 -9.93 -13.57
C PRO A 137 0.42 -8.48 -13.81
N LEU A 138 0.77 -7.77 -12.72
CA LEU A 138 1.05 -6.33 -12.74
C LEU A 138 2.09 -5.94 -13.82
N ILE A 139 3.10 -6.78 -14.04
CA ILE A 139 4.14 -6.50 -15.03
C ILE A 139 3.58 -6.47 -16.47
N ILE A 140 2.60 -7.33 -16.77
CA ILE A 140 1.95 -7.37 -18.09
C ILE A 140 1.08 -6.12 -18.27
N THR A 141 0.31 -5.78 -17.26
CA THR A 141 -0.52 -4.56 -17.25
C THR A 141 0.37 -3.32 -17.42
N ALA A 142 1.46 -3.22 -16.64
CA ALA A 142 2.39 -2.09 -16.71
C ALA A 142 3.03 -1.97 -18.09
N SER A 143 3.47 -3.10 -18.69
CA SER A 143 4.06 -3.10 -20.03
C SER A 143 3.04 -2.67 -21.09
N GLY A 144 1.81 -3.20 -21.03
CA GLY A 144 0.73 -2.81 -21.95
C GLY A 144 0.41 -1.32 -21.85
N MET A 145 0.30 -0.79 -20.62
CA MET A 145 0.08 0.64 -20.37
C MET A 145 1.25 1.48 -20.89
N PHE A 146 2.49 1.03 -20.70
CA PHE A 146 3.67 1.75 -21.20
C PHE A 146 3.62 1.91 -22.73
N PHE A 147 3.38 0.84 -23.48
CA PHE A 147 3.30 0.92 -24.96
C PHE A 147 2.11 1.77 -25.41
N PHE A 148 0.98 1.68 -24.74
CA PHE A 148 -0.19 2.49 -25.07
C PHE A 148 0.07 3.97 -24.79
N PHE A 149 0.63 4.31 -23.62
CA PHE A 149 0.94 5.68 -23.24
C PHE A 149 2.08 6.28 -24.06
N ALA A 150 3.03 5.45 -24.54
CA ALA A 150 4.08 5.91 -25.44
C ALA A 150 3.48 6.44 -26.77
N LYS A 151 2.47 5.76 -27.30
CA LYS A 151 1.77 6.21 -28.53
C LYS A 151 1.00 7.54 -28.32
N LEU A 152 0.58 7.82 -27.08
CA LEU A 152 -0.15 9.04 -26.72
C LEU A 152 0.75 10.15 -26.17
N ASN A 153 2.08 9.94 -26.13
CA ASN A 153 3.07 10.86 -25.52
C ASN A 153 2.77 11.16 -24.05
N LEU A 154 2.24 10.18 -23.31
CA LEU A 154 1.92 10.30 -21.88
C LEU A 154 2.99 9.69 -20.98
N VAL A 155 4.01 9.05 -21.52
CA VAL A 155 5.13 8.49 -20.74
C VAL A 155 5.91 9.61 -20.07
N SER A 156 6.30 9.42 -18.82
CA SER A 156 7.00 10.40 -18.00
C SER A 156 6.25 11.71 -17.76
N THR A 157 4.91 11.70 -17.87
CA THR A 157 4.06 12.84 -17.56
C THR A 157 3.23 12.62 -16.30
N TYR A 158 2.85 13.69 -15.60
CA TYR A 158 1.93 13.61 -14.47
C TYR A 158 0.58 12.99 -14.87
N THR A 159 0.05 13.38 -16.04
CA THR A 159 -1.21 12.84 -16.56
C THR A 159 -1.13 11.32 -16.76
N GLY A 160 -0.07 10.83 -17.38
CA GLY A 160 0.14 9.41 -17.58
C GLY A 160 0.21 8.64 -16.27
N LEU A 161 0.96 9.16 -15.28
CA LEU A 161 1.06 8.55 -13.95
C LEU A 161 -0.27 8.56 -13.19
N ILE A 162 -1.01 9.67 -13.23
CA ILE A 162 -2.32 9.78 -12.60
C ILE A 162 -3.30 8.78 -13.22
N LEU A 163 -3.37 8.68 -14.54
CA LEU A 163 -4.21 7.71 -15.24
C LEU A 163 -3.84 6.28 -14.90
N ALA A 164 -2.53 5.95 -14.89
CA ALA A 164 -2.06 4.62 -14.54
C ALA A 164 -2.49 4.21 -13.13
N HIS A 165 -2.26 5.07 -12.14
CA HIS A 165 -2.67 4.81 -10.76
C HIS A 165 -4.19 4.79 -10.59
N THR A 166 -4.93 5.61 -11.33
CA THR A 166 -6.39 5.58 -11.35
C THR A 166 -6.91 4.24 -11.85
N ILE A 167 -6.38 3.73 -12.97
CA ILE A 167 -6.79 2.44 -13.55
C ILE A 167 -6.50 1.28 -12.60
N LEU A 168 -5.36 1.30 -11.91
CA LEU A 168 -5.00 0.27 -10.93
C LEU A 168 -5.80 0.37 -9.62
N GLY A 169 -6.13 1.58 -9.18
CA GLY A 169 -6.91 1.81 -7.95
C GLY A 169 -8.42 1.59 -8.11
N PHE A 170 -8.95 1.83 -9.31
CA PHE A 170 -10.37 1.79 -9.63
C PHE A 170 -11.07 0.46 -9.24
N PRO A 171 -10.53 -0.74 -9.57
CA PRO A 171 -11.15 -2.02 -9.22
C PRO A 171 -11.35 -2.21 -7.72
N PHE A 172 -10.42 -1.74 -6.88
CA PHE A 172 -10.53 -1.86 -5.43
C PHE A 172 -11.75 -1.09 -4.90
N VAL A 173 -11.99 0.10 -5.44
CA VAL A 173 -13.15 0.91 -5.07
C VAL A 173 -14.44 0.23 -5.54
N VAL A 174 -14.47 -0.26 -6.78
CA VAL A 174 -15.66 -0.96 -7.32
C VAL A 174 -16.00 -2.17 -6.47
N ILE A 175 -15.04 -3.01 -6.11
CA ILE A 175 -15.27 -4.21 -5.30
C ILE A 175 -15.79 -3.84 -3.93
N THR A 176 -15.10 -2.96 -3.20
CA THR A 176 -15.45 -2.59 -1.82
C THR A 176 -16.81 -1.92 -1.74
N VAL A 177 -17.06 -0.93 -2.58
CA VAL A 177 -18.33 -0.21 -2.57
C VAL A 177 -19.49 -1.10 -3.04
N THR A 178 -19.30 -1.91 -4.08
CA THR A 178 -20.35 -2.84 -4.53
C THR A 178 -20.68 -3.87 -3.44
N ALA A 179 -19.68 -4.43 -2.76
CA ALA A 179 -19.89 -5.38 -1.67
C ALA A 179 -20.68 -4.75 -0.52
N THR A 180 -20.37 -3.51 -0.16
CA THR A 180 -21.10 -2.76 0.87
C THR A 180 -22.55 -2.49 0.45
N LEU A 181 -22.77 -2.04 -0.80
CA LEU A 181 -24.10 -1.71 -1.30
C LEU A 181 -25.01 -2.95 -1.44
N VAL A 182 -24.46 -4.10 -1.83
CA VAL A 182 -25.22 -5.36 -1.94
C VAL A 182 -25.60 -5.90 -0.56
N GLY A 183 -24.77 -5.68 0.46
CA GLY A 183 -25.05 -6.07 1.86
C GLY A 183 -25.93 -5.07 2.61
N PHE A 184 -26.25 -3.92 2.04
CA PHE A 184 -27.02 -2.87 2.68
C PHE A 184 -28.52 -3.18 2.62
N ASP A 185 -29.19 -3.15 3.79
CA ASP A 185 -30.65 -3.34 3.87
C ASP A 185 -31.37 -2.10 3.32
N ALA A 186 -32.01 -2.25 2.15
CA ALA A 186 -32.76 -1.19 1.51
C ALA A 186 -33.99 -0.70 2.32
N SER A 187 -34.36 -1.39 3.39
CA SER A 187 -35.45 -0.95 4.28
C SER A 187 -35.04 0.30 5.07
N LEU A 188 -33.75 0.47 5.38
CA LEU A 188 -33.22 1.61 6.12
C LEU A 188 -33.28 2.94 5.33
N THR A 189 -33.41 2.87 4.01
CA THR A 189 -33.51 4.07 3.15
C THR A 189 -34.95 4.50 2.87
N LYS A 190 -35.94 3.70 3.30
CA LYS A 190 -37.37 3.99 3.11
C LYS A 190 -38.06 4.57 4.36
N ALA A 191 -37.32 4.69 5.44
CA ALA A 191 -37.73 5.37 6.67
C ALA A 191 -37.41 6.87 6.62
#